data_6649d7431a043c7704da9c92e22a586e
#
_entry.id   6649d7431a043c7704da9c92e22a586e
#
_cell.length_a   1.000
_cell.length_b   1.000
_cell.length_c   1.000
_cell.angle_alpha   90.00
_cell.angle_beta   90.00
_cell.angle_gamma   90.00
#
_symmetry.space_group_name_H-M   'P 1'
#
loop_
_entity.id
_entity.type
_entity.pdbx_description
1 polymer ?
#
loop_
_entity_poly.entity_id
_entity_poly.type
_entity_poly.pdbx_seq_one_letter_code
_entity_poly.pdbx_strand_id
1 'polypeptide(L)'
;KASAWDGSVFTATMSIVDAATAPMGTVLNAAKNPIAQGATFLGVSAGLADTVNTYEGFESMMSQVQAISGATGKEFVDLTAKAQEMGATTKFTATEAAQAFNYMAMAGWEPEQMTAGISGIMSLAAASGEDLASTSDIVTDALTAFGLKARDSGHFADVLAAVSSNANTNVSM
;
A
#
# COMPACT_ATOMS: atom_id res chain seq x y z
N LYS A 1 -39.30 29.29 -22.04
CA LYS A 1 -38.99 27.95 -22.55
C LYS A 1 -38.02 27.33 -21.58
N ALA A 2 -38.55 26.50 -20.67
CA ALA A 2 -37.72 25.68 -19.79
C ALA A 2 -37.06 24.61 -20.66
N SER A 3 -35.72 24.61 -20.69
CA SER A 3 -34.95 23.55 -21.31
C SER A 3 -35.19 22.27 -20.52
N ALA A 4 -35.64 21.22 -21.20
CA ALA A 4 -35.81 19.90 -20.62
C ALA A 4 -34.51 19.43 -19.99
N TRP A 5 -34.51 19.20 -18.73
CA TRP A 5 -33.44 18.49 -18.03
C TRP A 5 -33.42 17.05 -18.54
N ASP A 6 -32.39 16.72 -19.27
CA ASP A 6 -32.18 15.37 -19.74
C ASP A 6 -31.74 14.50 -18.55
N GLY A 7 -32.58 13.55 -18.18
CA GLY A 7 -32.31 12.63 -17.09
C GLY A 7 -31.03 11.79 -17.24
N SER A 8 -30.42 11.80 -18.42
CA SER A 8 -29.18 11.07 -18.70
C SER A 8 -27.98 11.61 -17.90
N VAL A 9 -27.90 12.94 -17.71
CA VAL A 9 -26.82 13.57 -16.93
C VAL A 9 -26.97 13.29 -15.44
N PHE A 10 -28.21 13.25 -14.95
CA PHE A 10 -28.49 12.91 -13.54
C PHE A 10 -28.19 11.44 -13.24
N THR A 11 -28.50 10.55 -14.18
CA THR A 11 -28.20 9.10 -14.05
C THR A 11 -26.69 8.87 -14.11
N ALA A 12 -25.94 9.61 -14.91
CA ALA A 12 -24.48 9.51 -14.99
C ALA A 12 -23.78 10.03 -13.71
N THR A 13 -24.28 11.12 -13.11
CA THR A 13 -23.74 11.65 -11.84
C THR A 13 -24.05 10.75 -10.65
N MET A 14 -25.23 10.16 -10.59
CA MET A 14 -25.59 9.14 -9.58
C MET A 14 -24.70 7.90 -9.70
N SER A 15 -24.43 7.45 -10.92
CA SER A 15 -23.56 6.31 -11.17
C SER A 15 -22.12 6.53 -10.71
N ILE A 16 -21.59 7.78 -10.80
CA ILE A 16 -20.24 8.13 -10.32
C ILE A 16 -20.20 8.16 -8.79
N VAL A 17 -21.24 8.66 -8.13
CA VAL A 17 -21.32 8.69 -6.66
C VAL A 17 -21.47 7.27 -6.09
N ASP A 18 -22.29 6.42 -6.73
CA ASP A 18 -22.43 5.02 -6.36
C ASP A 18 -21.14 4.21 -6.57
N ALA A 19 -20.36 4.54 -7.61
CA ALA A 19 -19.06 3.91 -7.86
C ALA A 19 -18.03 4.29 -6.80
N ALA A 20 -18.07 5.50 -6.26
CA ALA A 20 -17.16 5.95 -5.19
C ALA A 20 -17.45 5.29 -3.83
N THR A 21 -18.65 4.74 -3.64
CA THR A 21 -19.09 4.09 -2.39
C THR A 21 -19.28 2.57 -2.52
N ALA A 22 -19.18 2.03 -3.73
CA ALA A 22 -19.36 0.60 -3.99
C ALA A 22 -18.11 -0.21 -3.66
N PRO A 23 -18.26 -1.49 -3.25
CA PRO A 23 -17.13 -2.41 -3.14
C PRO A 23 -16.37 -2.48 -4.48
N MET A 24 -15.04 -2.48 -4.42
CA MET A 24 -14.16 -2.33 -5.60
C MET A 24 -14.45 -3.30 -6.75
N GLY A 25 -14.93 -4.51 -6.45
CA GLY A 25 -15.37 -5.47 -7.47
C GLY A 25 -16.51 -4.97 -8.37
N THR A 26 -17.37 -4.09 -7.84
CA THR A 26 -18.47 -3.46 -8.59
C THR A 26 -17.93 -2.36 -9.52
N VAL A 27 -16.92 -1.62 -9.08
CA VAL A 27 -16.24 -0.57 -9.87
C VAL A 27 -15.48 -1.20 -11.04
N LEU A 28 -14.77 -2.32 -10.80
CA LEU A 28 -14.05 -3.05 -11.83
C LEU A 28 -14.98 -3.63 -12.90
N ASN A 29 -16.15 -4.10 -12.50
CA ASN A 29 -17.15 -4.64 -13.43
C ASN A 29 -17.86 -3.53 -14.21
N ALA A 30 -18.02 -2.35 -13.62
CA ALA A 30 -18.54 -1.15 -14.31
C ALA A 30 -17.54 -0.64 -15.37
N ALA A 31 -16.24 -0.68 -15.10
CA ALA A 31 -15.17 -0.27 -16.04
C ALA A 31 -15.11 -1.18 -17.30
N LYS A 32 -15.60 -2.41 -17.21
CA LYS A 32 -15.72 -3.34 -18.34
C LYS A 32 -17.01 -3.17 -19.16
N ASN A 33 -17.91 -2.28 -18.74
CA ASN A 33 -19.19 -2.05 -19.38
C ASN A 33 -19.05 -1.01 -20.52
N PRO A 34 -19.65 -1.20 -21.71
CA PRO A 34 -19.56 -0.27 -22.85
C PRO A 34 -20.06 1.15 -22.53
N ILE A 35 -20.86 1.34 -21.48
CA ILE A 35 -21.29 2.67 -21.00
C ILE A 35 -20.12 3.41 -20.33
N ALA A 36 -19.21 2.70 -19.66
CA ALA A 36 -17.99 3.28 -19.08
C ALA A 36 -17.01 3.75 -20.18
N GLN A 37 -17.03 3.12 -21.35
CA GLN A 37 -16.24 3.57 -22.51
C GLN A 37 -16.71 4.93 -23.05
N GLY A 38 -17.97 5.31 -22.85
CA GLY A 38 -18.47 6.65 -23.18
C GLY A 38 -17.99 7.74 -22.21
N ALA A 39 -17.73 7.39 -20.94
CA ALA A 39 -17.15 8.29 -19.94
C ALA A 39 -15.67 8.63 -20.25
N THR A 40 -15.00 7.80 -21.05
CA THR A 40 -13.64 8.01 -21.57
C THR A 40 -13.52 9.32 -22.37
N PHE A 41 -14.61 9.73 -23.00
CA PHE A 41 -14.64 10.93 -23.83
C PHE A 41 -14.59 12.24 -23.02
N LEU A 42 -14.82 12.21 -21.71
CA LEU A 42 -14.88 13.39 -20.84
C LEU A 42 -13.64 13.58 -19.93
N GLY A 43 -12.53 12.90 -20.20
CA GLY A 43 -11.29 13.04 -19.42
C GLY A 43 -11.32 12.38 -18.02
N VAL A 44 -12.43 11.76 -17.63
CA VAL A 44 -12.59 11.05 -16.34
C VAL A 44 -11.89 9.68 -16.38
N SER A 45 -11.61 9.17 -17.56
CA SER A 45 -11.01 7.85 -17.77
C SER A 45 -9.55 7.74 -17.33
N ALA A 46 -8.77 8.80 -17.42
CA ALA A 46 -7.35 8.78 -17.03
C ALA A 46 -7.24 8.50 -15.51
N GLY A 47 -8.07 9.16 -14.70
CA GLY A 47 -8.09 8.94 -13.25
C GLY A 47 -8.60 7.57 -12.83
N LEU A 48 -9.58 7.02 -13.55
CA LEU A 48 -10.11 5.68 -13.24
C LEU A 48 -9.15 4.56 -13.67
N ALA A 49 -8.48 4.71 -14.81
CA ALA A 49 -7.48 3.74 -15.27
C ALA A 49 -6.27 3.70 -14.32
N ASP A 50 -5.83 4.85 -13.84
CA ASP A 50 -4.73 4.97 -12.88
C ASP A 50 -5.10 4.35 -11.53
N THR A 51 -6.32 4.58 -11.07
CA THR A 51 -6.86 3.98 -9.84
C THR A 51 -6.95 2.46 -9.95
N VAL A 52 -7.41 1.93 -11.09
CA VAL A 52 -7.50 0.49 -11.32
C VAL A 52 -6.12 -0.14 -11.36
N ASN A 53 -5.16 0.44 -12.08
CA ASN A 53 -3.79 -0.06 -12.16
C ASN A 53 -3.11 -0.05 -10.78
N THR A 54 -3.31 0.99 -10.00
CA THR A 54 -2.78 1.08 -8.62
C THR A 54 -3.37 0.00 -7.72
N TYR A 55 -4.67 -0.27 -7.86
CA TYR A 55 -5.36 -1.29 -7.09
C TYR A 55 -4.91 -2.71 -7.50
N GLU A 56 -4.79 -2.99 -8.80
CA GLU A 56 -4.29 -4.28 -9.29
C GLU A 56 -2.84 -4.54 -8.83
N GLY A 57 -2.00 -3.50 -8.82
CA GLY A 57 -0.64 -3.57 -8.29
C GLY A 57 -0.62 -3.90 -6.79
N PHE A 58 -1.49 -3.27 -6.01
CA PHE A 58 -1.62 -3.54 -4.58
C PHE A 58 -2.11 -4.96 -4.30
N GLU A 59 -3.17 -5.42 -4.97
CA GLU A 59 -3.71 -6.78 -4.81
C GLU A 59 -2.68 -7.86 -5.21
N SER A 60 -1.96 -7.63 -6.32
CA SER A 60 -0.90 -8.53 -6.76
C SER A 60 0.19 -8.65 -5.70
N MET A 61 0.63 -7.53 -5.11
CA MET A 61 1.65 -7.52 -4.07
C MET A 61 1.16 -8.19 -2.80
N MET A 62 -0.07 -7.92 -2.35
CA MET A 62 -0.66 -8.56 -1.18
C MET A 62 -0.84 -10.07 -1.38
N SER A 63 -1.15 -10.52 -2.61
CA SER A 63 -1.20 -11.95 -2.94
C SER A 63 0.17 -12.63 -2.80
N GLN A 64 1.26 -11.95 -3.17
CA GLN A 64 2.62 -12.43 -2.95
C GLN A 64 2.95 -12.50 -1.46
N VAL A 65 2.61 -11.46 -0.70
CA VAL A 65 2.76 -11.45 0.77
C VAL A 65 2.05 -12.65 1.39
N GLN A 66 0.81 -12.91 0.98
CA GLN A 66 0.03 -14.05 1.45
C GLN A 66 0.71 -15.38 1.13
N ALA A 67 1.20 -15.54 -0.10
CA ALA A 67 1.83 -16.78 -0.55
C ALA A 67 3.13 -17.09 0.21
N ILE A 68 3.92 -16.06 0.55
CA ILE A 68 5.21 -16.22 1.24
C ILE A 68 5.02 -16.35 2.75
N SER A 69 4.21 -15.50 3.36
CA SER A 69 3.97 -15.50 4.81
C SER A 69 3.06 -16.64 5.29
N GLY A 70 2.27 -17.21 4.37
CA GLY A 70 1.23 -18.17 4.72
C GLY A 70 0.04 -17.57 5.47
N ALA A 71 -0.07 -16.23 5.54
CA ALA A 71 -1.16 -15.54 6.24
C ALA A 71 -2.53 -15.95 5.69
N THR A 72 -3.45 -16.29 6.57
CA THR A 72 -4.81 -16.74 6.22
C THR A 72 -5.88 -16.00 7.00
N GLY A 73 -7.09 -15.95 6.46
CA GLY A 73 -8.25 -15.43 7.16
C GLY A 73 -8.01 -14.04 7.74
N LYS A 74 -8.08 -13.92 9.07
CA LYS A 74 -7.95 -12.64 9.77
C LYS A 74 -6.55 -12.02 9.62
N GLU A 75 -5.50 -12.81 9.65
CA GLU A 75 -4.12 -12.33 9.53
C GLU A 75 -3.90 -11.58 8.21
N PHE A 76 -4.39 -12.13 7.11
CA PHE A 76 -4.31 -11.49 5.79
C PHE A 76 -5.14 -10.20 5.73
N VAL A 77 -6.32 -10.19 6.35
CA VAL A 77 -7.16 -8.98 6.46
C VAL A 77 -6.43 -7.90 7.27
N ASP A 78 -5.81 -8.26 8.39
CA ASP A 78 -5.08 -7.34 9.25
C ASP A 78 -3.84 -6.75 8.53
N LEU A 79 -3.08 -7.57 7.78
CA LEU A 79 -1.98 -7.10 6.94
C LEU A 79 -2.45 -6.14 5.85
N THR A 80 -3.53 -6.48 5.16
CA THR A 80 -4.12 -5.63 4.11
C THR A 80 -4.58 -4.29 4.66
N ALA A 81 -5.30 -4.31 5.79
CA ALA A 81 -5.74 -3.10 6.47
C ALA A 81 -4.55 -2.24 6.94
N LYS A 82 -3.50 -2.88 7.46
CA LYS A 82 -2.30 -2.18 7.91
C LYS A 82 -1.53 -1.55 6.74
N ALA A 83 -1.41 -2.20 5.60
CA ALA A 83 -0.79 -1.61 4.41
C ALA A 83 -1.58 -0.38 3.91
N GLN A 84 -2.91 -0.47 3.90
CA GLN A 84 -3.78 0.66 3.53
C GLN A 84 -3.69 1.80 4.54
N GLU A 85 -3.67 1.52 5.84
CA GLU A 85 -3.46 2.52 6.91
C GLU A 85 -2.14 3.25 6.70
N MET A 86 -1.06 2.52 6.44
CA MET A 86 0.25 3.11 6.20
C MET A 86 0.27 3.99 4.96
N GLY A 87 -0.38 3.56 3.88
CA GLY A 87 -0.54 4.37 2.67
C GLY A 87 -1.36 5.64 2.87
N ALA A 88 -2.33 5.63 3.79
CA ALA A 88 -3.16 6.80 4.10
C ALA A 88 -2.51 7.78 5.08
N THR A 89 -1.60 7.32 5.94
CA THR A 89 -1.06 8.10 7.08
C THR A 89 0.40 8.49 6.93
N THR A 90 1.09 7.97 5.92
CA THR A 90 2.52 8.25 5.68
C THR A 90 2.75 8.82 4.28
N LYS A 91 4.01 9.12 3.95
CA LYS A 91 4.40 9.54 2.60
C LYS A 91 4.43 8.40 1.57
N PHE A 92 4.35 7.17 2.02
CA PHE A 92 4.41 5.98 1.19
C PHE A 92 3.02 5.55 0.73
N THR A 93 2.95 4.83 -0.38
CA THR A 93 1.71 4.24 -0.89
C THR A 93 1.40 2.92 -0.19
N ALA A 94 0.14 2.47 -0.26
CA ALA A 94 -0.25 1.15 0.22
C ALA A 94 0.53 0.01 -0.50
N THR A 95 0.84 0.19 -1.78
CA THR A 95 1.62 -0.77 -2.56
C THR A 95 3.07 -0.86 -2.07
N GLU A 96 3.71 0.27 -1.74
CA GLU A 96 5.04 0.27 -1.13
C GLU A 96 5.03 -0.38 0.26
N ALA A 97 3.99 -0.15 1.06
CA ALA A 97 3.82 -0.85 2.33
C ALA A 97 3.67 -2.38 2.14
N ALA A 98 2.92 -2.81 1.11
CA ALA A 98 2.80 -4.22 0.75
C ALA A 98 4.14 -4.81 0.27
N GLN A 99 4.95 -4.04 -0.47
CA GLN A 99 6.31 -4.45 -0.84
C GLN A 99 7.20 -4.64 0.41
N ALA A 100 7.13 -3.73 1.37
CA ALA A 100 7.84 -3.89 2.63
C ALA A 100 7.43 -5.17 3.35
N PHE A 101 6.14 -5.49 3.41
CA PHE A 101 5.66 -6.75 3.94
C PHE A 101 6.20 -7.97 3.18
N ASN A 102 6.36 -7.87 1.87
CA ASN A 102 6.94 -8.95 1.08
C ASN A 102 8.38 -9.26 1.52
N TYR A 103 9.22 -8.24 1.74
CA TYR A 103 10.58 -8.42 2.26
C TYR A 103 10.59 -8.99 3.68
N MET A 104 9.72 -8.51 4.55
CA MET A 104 9.58 -9.07 5.90
C MET A 104 9.17 -10.55 5.85
N ALA A 105 8.22 -10.92 4.98
CA ALA A 105 7.79 -12.29 4.79
C ALA A 105 8.93 -13.18 4.26
N MET A 106 9.73 -12.68 3.31
CA MET A 106 10.92 -13.37 2.80
C MET A 106 11.98 -13.57 3.89
N ALA A 107 12.10 -12.63 4.83
CA ALA A 107 12.96 -12.76 6.01
C ALA A 107 12.36 -13.69 7.10
N GLY A 108 11.19 -14.29 6.85
CA GLY A 108 10.56 -15.25 7.75
C GLY A 108 9.77 -14.63 8.90
N TRP A 109 9.36 -13.38 8.77
CA TRP A 109 8.52 -12.75 9.79
C TRP A 109 7.09 -13.26 9.71
N GLU A 110 6.51 -13.52 10.87
CA GLU A 110 5.10 -13.87 11.01
C GLU A 110 4.19 -12.64 10.79
N PRO A 111 2.93 -12.79 10.35
CA PRO A 111 2.01 -11.69 10.07
C PRO A 111 1.88 -10.66 11.21
N GLU A 112 1.82 -11.13 12.46
CA GLU A 112 1.75 -10.26 13.64
C GLU A 112 3.03 -9.44 13.83
N GLN A 113 4.18 -10.03 13.53
CA GLN A 113 5.48 -9.35 13.59
C GLN A 113 5.58 -8.27 12.51
N MET A 114 5.08 -8.57 11.31
CA MET A 114 5.07 -7.63 10.18
C MET A 114 4.21 -6.40 10.49
N THR A 115 3.00 -6.59 11.02
CA THR A 115 2.13 -5.48 11.42
C THR A 115 2.72 -4.63 12.55
N ALA A 116 3.45 -5.23 13.48
CA ALA A 116 4.10 -4.53 14.58
C ALA A 116 5.36 -3.77 14.12
N GLY A 117 6.13 -4.32 13.17
CA GLY A 117 7.45 -3.81 12.76
C GLY A 117 7.39 -2.71 11.70
N ILE A 118 6.37 -2.69 10.85
CA ILE A 118 6.35 -1.83 9.64
C ILE A 118 6.48 -0.35 9.95
N SER A 119 5.87 0.13 11.03
CA SER A 119 5.90 1.56 11.40
C SER A 119 7.33 2.06 11.67
N GLY A 120 8.16 1.25 12.34
CA GLY A 120 9.57 1.58 12.59
C GLY A 120 10.39 1.64 11.30
N ILE A 121 10.20 0.65 10.43
CA ILE A 121 10.89 0.58 9.14
C ILE A 121 10.50 1.77 8.25
N MET A 122 9.21 2.12 8.18
CA MET A 122 8.73 3.27 7.41
C MET A 122 9.27 4.59 7.97
N SER A 123 9.37 4.71 9.29
CA SER A 123 9.97 5.88 9.92
C SER A 123 11.43 6.03 9.53
N LEU A 124 12.20 4.95 9.52
CA LEU A 124 13.59 4.94 9.09
C LEU A 124 13.74 5.31 7.62
N ALA A 125 12.96 4.68 6.72
CA ALA A 125 12.96 5.00 5.29
C ALA A 125 12.56 6.47 5.04
N ALA A 126 11.64 7.00 5.84
CA ALA A 126 11.25 8.40 5.75
C ALA A 126 12.37 9.36 6.20
N ALA A 127 13.08 9.01 7.26
CA ALA A 127 14.16 9.81 7.84
C ALA A 127 15.43 9.77 6.99
N SER A 128 15.79 8.60 6.45
CA SER A 128 17.00 8.42 5.62
C SER A 128 16.80 8.90 4.18
N GLY A 129 15.55 8.99 3.70
CA GLY A 129 15.24 9.25 2.30
C GLY A 129 15.46 8.04 1.38
N GLU A 130 15.74 6.88 1.95
CA GLU A 130 15.93 5.64 1.22
C GLU A 130 14.58 5.03 0.77
N ASP A 131 14.66 4.11 -0.19
CA ASP A 131 13.53 3.32 -0.63
C ASP A 131 13.02 2.40 0.48
N LEU A 132 11.68 2.30 0.62
CA LEU A 132 11.06 1.52 1.69
C LEU A 132 11.35 0.02 1.58
N ALA A 133 11.37 -0.52 0.35
CA ALA A 133 11.66 -1.93 0.13
C ALA A 133 13.11 -2.26 0.55
N SER A 134 14.07 -1.46 0.10
CA SER A 134 15.49 -1.59 0.48
C SER A 134 15.71 -1.42 1.98
N THR A 135 15.04 -0.44 2.59
CA THR A 135 15.11 -0.24 4.05
C THR A 135 14.55 -1.45 4.81
N SER A 136 13.46 -2.05 4.29
CA SER A 136 12.86 -3.25 4.90
C SER A 136 13.81 -4.43 4.87
N ASP A 137 14.47 -4.66 3.73
CA ASP A 137 15.47 -5.72 3.55
C ASP A 137 16.65 -5.54 4.54
N ILE A 138 17.25 -4.36 4.56
CA ILE A 138 18.37 -4.03 5.46
C ILE A 138 17.98 -4.23 6.94
N VAL A 139 16.80 -3.75 7.35
CA VAL A 139 16.37 -3.84 8.74
C VAL A 139 16.06 -5.29 9.13
N THR A 140 15.40 -6.05 8.27
CA THR A 140 15.09 -7.46 8.56
C THR A 140 16.33 -8.31 8.66
N ASP A 141 17.29 -8.12 7.76
CA ASP A 141 18.58 -8.80 7.77
C ASP A 141 19.40 -8.45 9.02
N ALA A 142 19.47 -7.16 9.34
CA ALA A 142 20.21 -6.71 10.53
C ALA A 142 19.56 -7.24 11.82
N LEU A 143 18.27 -7.18 11.98
CA LEU A 143 17.57 -7.74 13.16
C LEU A 143 17.84 -9.24 13.29
N THR A 144 17.82 -9.97 12.19
CA THR A 144 18.16 -11.39 12.16
C THR A 144 19.61 -11.63 12.55
N ALA A 145 20.55 -10.88 11.98
CA ALA A 145 21.99 -11.00 12.26
C ALA A 145 22.33 -10.70 13.72
N PHE A 146 21.65 -9.72 14.33
CA PHE A 146 21.84 -9.35 15.75
C PHE A 146 20.98 -10.18 16.72
N GLY A 147 20.14 -11.10 16.23
CA GLY A 147 19.24 -11.89 17.08
C GLY A 147 18.13 -11.07 17.73
N LEU A 148 17.80 -9.92 17.17
CA LEU A 148 16.73 -9.03 17.62
C LEU A 148 15.38 -9.53 17.09
N LYS A 149 14.30 -9.08 17.70
CA LYS A 149 12.94 -9.45 17.30
C LYS A 149 12.28 -8.33 16.50
N ALA A 150 11.30 -8.68 15.70
CA ALA A 150 10.52 -7.72 14.90
C ALA A 150 9.97 -6.53 15.69
N ARG A 151 9.54 -6.75 16.95
CA ARG A 151 9.09 -5.68 17.85
C ARG A 151 10.19 -4.65 18.22
N ASP A 152 11.44 -5.00 18.03
CA ASP A 152 12.58 -4.14 18.33
C ASP A 152 12.93 -3.24 17.13
N SER A 153 12.23 -3.41 15.99
CA SER A 153 12.47 -2.67 14.73
C SER A 153 12.37 -1.15 14.90
N GLY A 154 11.44 -0.65 15.71
CA GLY A 154 11.31 0.78 15.99
C GLY A 154 12.55 1.33 16.69
N HIS A 155 12.99 0.68 17.76
CA HIS A 155 14.20 1.09 18.47
C HIS A 155 15.45 0.96 17.58
N PHE A 156 15.54 -0.12 16.81
CA PHE A 156 16.64 -0.32 15.85
C PHE A 156 16.66 0.78 14.78
N ALA A 157 15.49 1.15 14.26
CA ALA A 157 15.33 2.25 13.31
C ALA A 157 15.79 3.59 13.89
N ASP A 158 15.45 3.89 15.14
CA ASP A 158 15.88 5.10 15.84
C ASP A 158 17.42 5.16 16.00
N VAL A 159 18.03 4.03 16.35
CA VAL A 159 19.50 3.92 16.46
C VAL A 159 20.16 4.14 15.10
N LEU A 160 19.68 3.49 14.03
CA LEU A 160 20.22 3.68 12.68
C LEU A 160 20.08 5.12 12.19
N ALA A 161 18.91 5.75 12.41
CA ALA A 161 18.68 7.14 12.05
C ALA A 161 19.65 8.07 12.80
N ALA A 162 19.88 7.82 14.08
CA ALA A 162 20.84 8.59 14.89
C ALA A 162 22.29 8.40 14.41
N VAL A 163 22.67 7.16 14.07
CA VAL A 163 24.00 6.86 13.53
C VAL A 163 24.20 7.53 12.16
N SER A 164 23.25 7.41 11.26
CA SER A 164 23.28 8.07 9.94
C SER A 164 23.49 9.58 10.06
N SER A 165 22.77 10.22 11.00
CA SER A 165 22.85 11.66 11.21
C SER A 165 24.18 12.12 11.79
N ASN A 166 24.86 11.29 12.59
CA ASN A 166 26.08 11.65 13.32
C ASN A 166 27.37 11.15 12.68
N ALA A 167 27.30 10.13 11.82
CA ALA A 167 28.48 9.45 11.26
C ALA A 167 28.76 9.80 9.79
N ASN A 168 28.05 10.75 9.19
CA ASN A 168 28.14 11.11 7.76
C ASN A 168 28.08 9.87 6.84
N THR A 169 27.20 8.94 7.18
CA THR A 169 26.90 7.70 6.46
C THR A 169 25.39 7.63 6.18
N ASN A 170 24.97 6.73 5.33
CA ASN A 170 23.55 6.45 5.10
C ASN A 170 23.19 5.03 5.56
N VAL A 171 21.90 4.69 5.52
CA VAL A 171 21.40 3.38 5.97
C VAL A 171 21.80 2.24 5.04
N SER A 172 22.09 2.56 3.77
CA SER A 172 22.47 1.59 2.73
C SER A 172 23.98 1.33 2.63
N MET A 173 24.80 1.98 3.43
CA MET A 173 26.26 1.76 3.53
C MET A 173 26.62 0.81 4.67
#